data_ac94a3dea6ce62bd5f443a7217465763
#
_entry.id   ac94a3dea6ce62bd5f443a7217465763
#
_cell.length_a   1.000
_cell.length_b   1.000
_cell.length_c   1.000
_cell.angle_alpha   90.00
_cell.angle_beta   90.00
_cell.angle_gamma   90.00
#
_symmetry.space_group_name_H-M   'P 1'
#
loop_
_entity.id
_entity.type
_entity.pdbx_description
1 polymer ?
#
loop_
_entity_poly.entity_id
_entity_poly.type
_entity_poly.pdbx_seq_one_letter_code
_entity_poly.pdbx_strand_id
1 'polypeptide(L)'
;MAKGAPTFTCTACGAAHRKWAGQCEACGGWNTIAEEAPLSAGPKGTQRGRTIALSDLATAEPPSPRATSGIAELDRVLGGGLVAGSAILVGGDPGIGKSTLLLQAAASFARRGLPTLYVSGEEAAAQVRMRAARLGLSDAPVQLGAETALRDILTTLDATRPALAIIDSIQTMWLDTVESAPGSVSQVRASAQELVSFAKRR
;
A
#
# COMPACT_ATOMS: atom_id res chain seq x y z
N MET A 1 -30.36 12.06 11.39
CA MET A 1 -29.35 12.29 10.36
C MET A 1 -29.57 11.23 9.30
N ALA A 2 -29.86 11.61 8.07
CA ALA A 2 -30.15 10.67 6.98
C ALA A 2 -28.87 9.89 6.67
N LYS A 3 -28.92 8.54 6.77
CA LYS A 3 -27.87 7.66 6.22
C LYS A 3 -27.81 7.95 4.72
N GLY A 4 -26.63 8.33 4.21
CA GLY A 4 -26.43 8.53 2.79
C GLY A 4 -26.84 7.25 2.04
N ALA A 5 -27.52 7.41 0.93
CA ALA A 5 -27.92 6.29 0.09
C ALA A 5 -26.63 5.55 -0.37
N PRO A 6 -26.65 4.21 -0.45
CA PRO A 6 -25.50 3.45 -0.92
C PRO A 6 -25.17 3.88 -2.37
N THR A 7 -23.88 4.06 -2.61
CA THR A 7 -23.37 4.36 -3.97
C THR A 7 -22.77 3.06 -4.52
N PHE A 8 -23.11 2.74 -5.74
CA PHE A 8 -22.60 1.56 -6.43
C PHE A 8 -21.56 1.98 -7.46
N THR A 9 -20.42 1.29 -7.50
CA THR A 9 -19.33 1.62 -8.43
C THR A 9 -18.95 0.38 -9.24
N CYS A 10 -18.74 0.55 -10.53
CA CYS A 10 -18.23 -0.52 -11.39
C CYS A 10 -16.74 -0.74 -11.11
N THR A 11 -16.37 -1.96 -10.74
CA THR A 11 -14.97 -2.34 -10.43
C THR A 11 -14.09 -2.39 -11.68
N ALA A 12 -14.69 -2.50 -12.88
CA ALA A 12 -13.95 -2.57 -14.14
C ALA A 12 -13.62 -1.19 -14.73
N CYS A 13 -14.56 -0.21 -14.64
CA CYS A 13 -14.38 1.10 -15.30
C CYS A 13 -14.53 2.30 -14.36
N GLY A 14 -14.89 2.09 -13.08
CA GLY A 14 -15.08 3.17 -12.11
C GLY A 14 -16.36 3.98 -12.25
N ALA A 15 -17.27 3.62 -13.15
CA ALA A 15 -18.53 4.32 -13.33
C ALA A 15 -19.44 4.19 -12.11
N ALA A 16 -19.99 5.31 -11.62
CA ALA A 16 -20.90 5.33 -10.48
C ALA A 16 -22.36 5.05 -10.93
N HIS A 17 -23.05 4.23 -10.15
CA HIS A 17 -24.45 3.84 -10.35
C HIS A 17 -25.26 4.15 -9.11
N ARG A 18 -26.55 4.48 -9.29
CA ARG A 18 -27.49 4.77 -8.17
C ARG A 18 -28.05 3.51 -7.52
N LYS A 19 -27.95 2.38 -8.22
CA LYS A 19 -28.45 1.07 -7.77
C LYS A 19 -27.57 -0.03 -8.36
N TRP A 20 -27.62 -1.18 -7.73
CA TRP A 20 -26.99 -2.37 -8.30
C TRP A 20 -27.67 -2.78 -9.61
N ALA A 21 -26.87 -3.17 -10.59
CA ALA A 21 -27.32 -3.76 -11.85
C ALA A 21 -26.39 -4.90 -12.24
N GLY A 22 -26.91 -5.94 -12.87
CA GLY A 22 -26.09 -7.08 -13.29
C GLY A 22 -25.05 -6.75 -14.36
N GLN A 23 -25.29 -5.67 -15.11
CA GLN A 23 -24.38 -5.21 -16.17
C GLN A 23 -24.11 -3.71 -16.01
N CYS A 24 -22.88 -3.29 -16.19
CA CYS A 24 -22.50 -1.89 -16.18
C CYS A 24 -22.89 -1.22 -17.51
N GLU A 25 -23.69 -0.16 -17.44
CA GLU A 25 -24.14 0.59 -18.63
C GLU A 25 -23.00 1.33 -19.33
N ALA A 26 -21.91 1.66 -18.60
CA ALA A 26 -20.78 2.41 -19.15
C ALA A 26 -19.78 1.53 -19.92
N CYS A 27 -19.46 0.32 -19.42
CA CYS A 27 -18.46 -0.55 -20.03
C CYS A 27 -18.99 -1.90 -20.49
N GLY A 28 -20.27 -2.22 -20.24
CA GLY A 28 -20.88 -3.51 -20.60
C GLY A 28 -20.44 -4.70 -19.74
N GLY A 29 -19.57 -4.50 -18.73
CA GLY A 29 -19.08 -5.55 -17.86
C GLY A 29 -20.19 -6.17 -17.02
N TRP A 30 -20.25 -7.51 -16.93
CA TRP A 30 -21.22 -8.25 -16.13
C TRP A 30 -20.71 -8.48 -14.72
N ASN A 31 -21.59 -8.34 -13.72
CA ASN A 31 -21.27 -8.54 -12.28
C ASN A 31 -20.09 -7.70 -11.78
N THR A 32 -19.90 -6.54 -12.38
CA THR A 32 -18.81 -5.60 -12.02
C THR A 32 -19.27 -4.46 -11.12
N ILE A 33 -20.55 -4.37 -10.80
CA ILE A 33 -21.10 -3.30 -9.96
C ILE A 33 -21.12 -3.77 -8.52
N ALA A 34 -20.32 -3.12 -7.67
CA ALA A 34 -20.24 -3.37 -6.24
C ALA A 34 -20.82 -2.19 -5.46
N GLU A 35 -21.46 -2.50 -4.33
CA GLU A 35 -21.90 -1.49 -3.38
C GLU A 35 -20.68 -0.86 -2.70
N GLU A 36 -20.52 0.45 -2.85
CA GLU A 36 -19.53 1.21 -2.14
C GLU A 36 -20.19 1.81 -0.90
N ALA A 37 -19.81 1.32 0.28
CA ALA A 37 -20.25 1.94 1.51
C ALA A 37 -19.82 3.41 1.50
N PRO A 38 -20.69 4.37 1.88
CA PRO A 38 -20.30 5.77 1.95
C PRO A 38 -19.05 5.84 2.84
N LEU A 39 -17.99 6.44 2.31
CA LEU A 39 -16.78 6.73 3.09
C LEU A 39 -17.26 7.41 4.36
N SER A 40 -17.17 6.73 5.49
CA SER A 40 -17.45 7.34 6.78
C SER A 40 -16.60 8.60 6.83
N ALA A 41 -17.26 9.74 7.10
CA ALA A 41 -16.60 11.03 7.17
C ALA A 41 -15.23 10.87 7.81
N GLY A 42 -14.19 11.42 7.16
CA GLY A 42 -12.79 11.27 7.57
C GLY A 42 -12.55 11.38 9.08
N PRO A 43 -11.35 11.19 9.56
CA PRO A 43 -11.09 11.10 11.00
C PRO A 43 -11.87 12.17 11.75
N LYS A 44 -12.66 11.77 12.77
CA LYS A 44 -13.48 12.68 13.57
C LYS A 44 -12.57 13.75 14.15
N GLY A 45 -12.40 14.83 13.41
CA GLY A 45 -11.61 15.98 13.83
C GLY A 45 -12.30 16.70 14.98
N THR A 46 -11.52 17.30 15.85
CA THR A 46 -12.02 18.30 16.79
C THR A 46 -12.72 19.41 15.98
N GLN A 47 -13.83 19.97 16.47
CA GLN A 47 -14.60 21.01 15.76
C GLN A 47 -13.79 22.27 15.40
N ARG A 48 -12.58 22.42 15.93
CA ARG A 48 -11.65 23.51 15.57
C ARG A 48 -10.39 22.91 14.97
N GLY A 49 -10.04 23.37 13.75
CA GLY A 49 -8.75 23.08 13.12
C GLY A 49 -7.60 23.62 13.98
N ARG A 50 -6.43 23.03 13.82
CA ARG A 50 -5.17 23.55 14.39
C ARG A 50 -4.39 24.28 13.30
N THR A 51 -3.64 25.31 13.68
CA THR A 51 -2.63 25.91 12.78
C THR A 51 -1.55 24.88 12.47
N ILE A 52 -1.08 24.86 11.23
CA ILE A 52 0.06 24.06 10.77
C ILE A 52 1.29 24.95 10.69
N ALA A 53 2.46 24.39 10.93
CA ALA A 53 3.72 25.07 10.67
C ALA A 53 3.88 25.21 9.14
N LEU A 54 4.20 26.42 8.70
CA LEU A 54 4.51 26.70 7.32
C LEU A 54 6.02 26.91 7.20
N SER A 55 6.63 26.38 6.14
CA SER A 55 8.02 26.66 5.75
C SER A 55 8.03 27.42 4.43
N ASP A 56 9.01 28.27 4.25
CA ASP A 56 9.21 28.97 2.98
C ASP A 56 9.81 28.00 1.94
N LEU A 57 9.28 28.00 0.73
CA LEU A 57 9.81 27.22 -0.39
C LEU A 57 11.25 27.61 -0.75
N ALA A 58 11.63 28.86 -0.49
CA ALA A 58 12.98 29.36 -0.73
C ALA A 58 14.01 28.88 0.31
N THR A 59 13.56 28.24 1.42
CA THR A 59 14.49 27.69 2.41
C THR A 59 15.25 26.52 1.79
N ALA A 60 16.56 26.70 1.60
CA ALA A 60 17.44 25.67 1.07
C ALA A 60 17.63 24.56 2.12
N GLU A 61 16.88 23.47 2.00
CA GLU A 61 17.17 22.24 2.72
C GLU A 61 18.13 21.36 1.93
N PRO A 62 19.10 20.69 2.58
CA PRO A 62 19.95 19.75 1.88
C PRO A 62 19.07 18.63 1.28
N PRO A 63 19.38 18.16 0.05
CA PRO A 63 18.60 17.11 -0.59
C PRO A 63 18.57 15.87 0.30
N SER A 64 17.38 15.32 0.54
CA SER A 64 17.20 14.10 1.31
C SER A 64 18.02 12.96 0.69
N PRO A 65 18.81 12.23 1.48
CA PRO A 65 19.59 11.10 0.97
C PRO A 65 18.67 10.05 0.36
N ARG A 66 19.09 9.49 -0.78
CA ARG A 66 18.36 8.46 -1.48
C ARG A 66 18.98 7.09 -1.23
N ALA A 67 18.18 6.11 -0.87
CA ALA A 67 18.60 4.73 -0.74
C ALA A 67 18.41 4.03 -2.11
N THR A 68 19.51 3.59 -2.72
CA THR A 68 19.48 2.89 -4.02
C THR A 68 19.16 1.40 -3.82
N SER A 69 18.31 0.86 -4.67
CA SER A 69 18.00 -0.57 -4.70
C SER A 69 19.13 -1.41 -5.32
N GLY A 70 19.96 -0.81 -6.17
CA GLY A 70 20.94 -1.50 -6.99
C GLY A 70 20.36 -2.21 -8.21
N ILE A 71 19.05 -2.09 -8.42
CA ILE A 71 18.36 -2.46 -9.66
C ILE A 71 18.26 -1.17 -10.48
N ALA A 72 19.16 -1.03 -11.48
CA ALA A 72 19.36 0.23 -12.19
C ALA A 72 18.06 0.84 -12.74
N GLU A 73 17.18 0.02 -13.31
CA GLU A 73 15.92 0.49 -13.88
C GLU A 73 14.93 0.94 -12.78
N LEU A 74 14.87 0.23 -11.66
CA LEU A 74 14.05 0.63 -10.53
C LEU A 74 14.55 1.96 -9.95
N ASP A 75 15.85 2.09 -9.74
CA ASP A 75 16.44 3.33 -9.23
C ASP A 75 16.22 4.50 -10.21
N ARG A 76 16.29 4.25 -11.52
CA ARG A 76 15.99 5.26 -12.56
C ARG A 76 14.55 5.76 -12.44
N VAL A 77 13.59 4.85 -12.33
CA VAL A 77 12.16 5.19 -12.20
C VAL A 77 11.89 5.93 -10.89
N LEU A 78 12.61 5.59 -9.82
CA LEU A 78 12.50 6.24 -8.52
C LEU A 78 13.28 7.57 -8.43
N GLY A 79 13.84 8.04 -9.54
CA GLY A 79 14.62 9.29 -9.58
C GLY A 79 15.94 9.22 -8.82
N GLY A 80 16.57 8.04 -8.79
CA GLY A 80 17.86 7.78 -8.14
C GLY A 80 17.77 7.05 -6.81
N GLY A 81 16.61 6.51 -6.46
CA GLY A 81 16.41 5.70 -5.25
C GLY A 81 15.28 6.18 -4.34
N LEU A 82 15.05 5.45 -3.26
CA LEU A 82 14.01 5.73 -2.28
C LEU A 82 14.36 6.92 -1.39
N VAL A 83 13.39 7.77 -1.14
CA VAL A 83 13.47 8.86 -0.16
C VAL A 83 12.78 8.44 1.12
N ALA A 84 13.36 8.76 2.28
CA ALA A 84 12.74 8.49 3.58
C ALA A 84 11.35 9.12 3.67
N GLY A 85 10.40 8.42 4.30
CA GLY A 85 9.00 8.87 4.43
C GLY A 85 8.17 8.79 3.15
N SER A 86 8.74 8.30 2.03
CA SER A 86 7.99 8.12 0.78
C SER A 86 7.15 6.85 0.80
N ALA A 87 6.00 6.89 0.13
CA ALA A 87 5.18 5.72 -0.15
C ALA A 87 5.07 5.55 -1.67
N ILE A 88 5.38 4.36 -2.17
CA ILE A 88 5.44 4.04 -3.60
C ILE A 88 4.43 2.94 -3.89
N LEU A 89 3.60 3.17 -4.90
CA LEU A 89 2.69 2.17 -5.42
C LEU A 89 3.28 1.52 -6.67
N VAL A 90 3.43 0.20 -6.64
CA VAL A 90 3.83 -0.60 -7.80
C VAL A 90 2.58 -1.27 -8.37
N GLY A 91 2.09 -0.75 -9.47
CA GLY A 91 0.92 -1.26 -10.19
C GLY A 91 1.29 -2.06 -11.43
N GLY A 92 0.37 -2.90 -11.90
CA GLY A 92 0.50 -3.67 -13.15
C GLY A 92 -0.38 -4.92 -13.14
N ASP A 93 -0.52 -5.57 -14.27
CA ASP A 93 -1.37 -6.75 -14.44
C ASP A 93 -0.93 -7.94 -13.55
N PRO A 94 -1.86 -8.83 -13.19
CA PRO A 94 -1.51 -10.08 -12.53
C PRO A 94 -0.45 -10.87 -13.34
N GLY A 95 0.53 -11.46 -12.64
CA GLY A 95 1.57 -12.26 -13.28
C GLY A 95 2.72 -11.49 -13.94
N ILE A 96 2.68 -10.14 -14.05
CA ILE A 96 3.74 -9.33 -14.68
C ILE A 96 5.09 -9.36 -13.93
N GLY A 97 5.13 -9.90 -12.73
CA GLY A 97 6.36 -10.00 -11.95
C GLY A 97 6.54 -8.98 -10.81
N LYS A 98 5.48 -8.25 -10.41
CA LYS A 98 5.54 -7.27 -9.31
C LYS A 98 6.17 -7.82 -8.03
N SER A 99 5.63 -8.92 -7.52
CA SER A 99 6.11 -9.55 -6.28
C SER A 99 7.55 -10.09 -6.42
N THR A 100 7.94 -10.51 -7.63
CA THR A 100 9.32 -10.92 -7.91
C THR A 100 10.27 -9.72 -7.83
N LEU A 101 9.93 -8.62 -8.50
CA LEU A 101 10.71 -7.38 -8.44
C LEU A 101 10.83 -6.86 -7.02
N LEU A 102 9.71 -6.84 -6.28
CA LEU A 102 9.68 -6.35 -4.89
C LEU A 102 10.54 -7.23 -3.97
N LEU A 103 10.53 -8.56 -4.13
CA LEU A 103 11.35 -9.46 -3.34
C LEU A 103 12.85 -9.29 -3.66
N GLN A 104 13.21 -9.10 -4.94
CA GLN A 104 14.58 -8.79 -5.35
C GLN A 104 15.05 -7.44 -4.78
N ALA A 105 14.19 -6.41 -4.83
CA ALA A 105 14.48 -5.12 -4.23
C ALA A 105 14.67 -5.24 -2.72
N ALA A 106 13.76 -5.94 -2.01
CA ALA A 106 13.87 -6.20 -0.58
C ALA A 106 15.22 -6.83 -0.22
N ALA A 107 15.59 -7.90 -0.94
CA ALA A 107 16.85 -8.61 -0.72
C ALA A 107 18.06 -7.70 -0.97
N SER A 108 18.03 -6.88 -2.01
CA SER A 108 19.12 -5.97 -2.32
C SER A 108 19.29 -4.88 -1.26
N PHE A 109 18.21 -4.26 -0.79
CA PHE A 109 18.27 -3.30 0.33
C PHE A 109 18.79 -3.95 1.62
N ALA A 110 18.28 -5.14 1.97
CA ALA A 110 18.70 -5.85 3.18
C ALA A 110 20.18 -6.23 3.14
N ARG A 111 20.70 -6.72 2.03
CA ARG A 111 22.14 -7.03 1.83
C ARG A 111 23.04 -5.80 1.93
N ARG A 112 22.49 -4.60 1.72
CA ARG A 112 23.19 -3.31 1.92
C ARG A 112 23.09 -2.78 3.33
N GLY A 113 22.56 -3.57 4.26
CA GLY A 113 22.45 -3.22 5.68
C GLY A 113 21.24 -2.37 6.03
N LEU A 114 20.27 -2.22 5.12
CA LEU A 114 19.02 -1.52 5.39
C LEU A 114 17.99 -2.50 5.98
N PRO A 115 17.53 -2.33 7.23
CA PRO A 115 16.51 -3.19 7.82
C PRO A 115 15.26 -3.21 6.94
N THR A 116 14.93 -4.39 6.43
CA THR A 116 13.86 -4.54 5.44
C THR A 116 12.83 -5.55 5.92
N LEU A 117 11.55 -5.15 5.90
CA LEU A 117 10.41 -5.99 6.20
C LEU A 117 9.58 -6.22 4.93
N TYR A 118 9.24 -7.48 4.67
CA TYR A 118 8.33 -7.90 3.61
C TYR A 118 7.10 -8.55 4.24
N VAL A 119 5.93 -7.94 4.05
CA VAL A 119 4.65 -8.47 4.54
C VAL A 119 3.86 -8.97 3.34
N SER A 120 3.53 -10.25 3.36
CA SER A 120 2.66 -10.88 2.36
C SER A 120 1.25 -11.04 2.91
N GLY A 121 0.25 -10.59 2.16
CA GLY A 121 -1.16 -10.87 2.42
C GLY A 121 -1.75 -11.94 1.52
N GLU A 122 -1.01 -12.38 0.50
CA GLU A 122 -1.49 -13.39 -0.47
C GLU A 122 -0.83 -14.75 -0.27
N GLU A 123 0.44 -14.77 0.15
CA GLU A 123 1.22 -15.99 0.29
C GLU A 123 1.68 -16.21 1.73
N ALA A 124 1.68 -17.45 2.17
CA ALA A 124 2.31 -17.82 3.43
C ALA A 124 3.84 -17.59 3.38
N ALA A 125 4.46 -17.31 4.52
CA ALA A 125 5.90 -17.06 4.60
C ALA A 125 6.76 -18.19 3.99
N ALA A 126 6.30 -19.45 4.06
CA ALA A 126 6.98 -20.58 3.44
C ALA A 126 7.00 -20.47 1.90
N GLN A 127 5.93 -20.01 1.28
CA GLN A 127 5.83 -19.83 -0.17
C GLN A 127 6.75 -18.69 -0.64
N VAL A 128 6.78 -17.58 0.11
CA VAL A 128 7.72 -16.48 -0.15
C VAL A 128 9.16 -16.95 -0.06
N ARG A 129 9.51 -17.77 0.96
CA ARG A 129 10.86 -18.37 1.09
C ARG A 129 11.21 -19.29 -0.09
N MET A 130 10.26 -20.12 -0.55
CA MET A 130 10.50 -20.96 -1.74
C MET A 130 10.73 -20.12 -2.99
N ARG A 131 10.02 -19.01 -3.15
CA ARG A 131 10.24 -18.06 -4.25
C ARG A 131 11.61 -17.40 -4.12
N ALA A 132 11.99 -16.95 -2.92
CA ALA A 132 13.32 -16.40 -2.66
C ALA A 132 14.44 -17.39 -3.03
N ALA A 133 14.29 -18.68 -2.66
CA ALA A 133 15.26 -19.71 -3.00
C ALA A 133 15.43 -19.88 -4.52
N ARG A 134 14.34 -19.91 -5.27
CA ARG A 134 14.39 -19.97 -6.75
C ARG A 134 15.09 -18.76 -7.39
N LEU A 135 15.05 -17.62 -6.73
CA LEU A 135 15.69 -16.38 -7.17
C LEU A 135 17.13 -16.21 -6.65
N GLY A 136 17.66 -17.16 -5.86
CA GLY A 136 18.98 -17.04 -5.25
C GLY A 136 19.06 -15.99 -4.15
N LEU A 137 17.98 -15.79 -3.42
CA LEU A 137 17.85 -14.74 -2.40
C LEU A 137 17.73 -15.27 -0.96
N SER A 138 18.00 -16.58 -0.75
CA SER A 138 17.80 -17.24 0.55
C SER A 138 18.69 -16.71 1.67
N ASP A 139 19.81 -16.09 1.34
CA ASP A 139 20.77 -15.52 2.29
C ASP A 139 20.46 -14.07 2.68
N ALA A 140 19.49 -13.44 2.00
CA ALA A 140 19.17 -12.05 2.25
C ALA A 140 18.48 -11.87 3.63
N PRO A 141 18.96 -10.94 4.49
CA PRO A 141 18.41 -10.75 5.83
C PRO A 141 17.09 -9.94 5.81
N VAL A 142 16.14 -10.38 4.99
CA VAL A 142 14.80 -9.79 4.91
C VAL A 142 13.91 -10.41 5.98
N GLN A 143 13.27 -9.60 6.80
CA GLN A 143 12.24 -10.06 7.73
C GLN A 143 10.94 -10.31 6.96
N LEU A 144 10.32 -11.46 7.19
CA LEU A 144 9.06 -11.85 6.52
C LEU A 144 7.92 -11.91 7.53
N GLY A 145 6.79 -11.28 7.18
CA GLY A 145 5.50 -11.42 7.84
C GLY A 145 4.44 -11.96 6.87
N ALA A 146 3.48 -12.70 7.38
CA ALA A 146 2.27 -13.09 6.65
C ALA A 146 1.08 -12.60 7.48
N GLU A 147 0.47 -11.49 7.08
CA GLU A 147 -0.59 -10.81 7.81
C GLU A 147 -1.40 -9.91 6.87
N THR A 148 -2.70 -9.79 7.15
CA THR A 148 -3.63 -8.94 6.40
C THR A 148 -4.31 -7.87 7.26
N ALA A 149 -4.30 -8.04 8.59
CA ALA A 149 -4.81 -7.04 9.52
C ALA A 149 -3.85 -5.84 9.58
N LEU A 150 -4.24 -4.73 8.99
CA LEU A 150 -3.36 -3.56 8.87
C LEU A 150 -2.93 -2.98 10.22
N ARG A 151 -3.78 -3.09 11.24
CA ARG A 151 -3.45 -2.65 12.60
C ARG A 151 -2.22 -3.38 13.14
N ASP A 152 -2.15 -4.70 12.96
CA ASP A 152 -1.03 -5.53 13.44
C ASP A 152 0.24 -5.24 12.63
N ILE A 153 0.08 -5.02 11.32
CA ILE A 153 1.17 -4.59 10.45
C ILE A 153 1.73 -3.24 10.91
N LEU A 154 0.89 -2.22 11.13
CA LEU A 154 1.34 -0.89 11.58
C LEU A 154 2.00 -0.95 12.96
N THR A 155 1.48 -1.75 13.88
CA THR A 155 2.09 -1.98 15.20
C THR A 155 3.49 -2.60 15.07
N THR A 156 3.63 -3.58 14.16
CA THR A 156 4.91 -4.23 13.88
C THR A 156 5.91 -3.25 13.25
N LEU A 157 5.46 -2.43 12.29
CA LEU A 157 6.27 -1.39 11.65
C LEU A 157 6.76 -0.36 12.68
N ASP A 158 5.90 0.01 13.63
CA ASP A 158 6.26 0.96 14.69
C ASP A 158 7.32 0.39 15.65
N ALA A 159 7.18 -0.87 16.00
CA ALA A 159 8.10 -1.58 16.90
C ALA A 159 9.45 -1.88 16.23
N THR A 160 9.46 -2.34 14.98
CA THR A 160 10.67 -2.79 14.28
C THR A 160 11.41 -1.68 13.55
N ARG A 161 10.72 -0.60 13.19
CA ARG A 161 11.24 0.58 12.46
C ARG A 161 12.12 0.21 11.27
N PRO A 162 11.62 -0.57 10.32
CA PRO A 162 12.40 -0.92 9.14
C PRO A 162 12.70 0.34 8.30
N ALA A 163 13.84 0.33 7.61
CA ALA A 163 14.17 1.35 6.63
C ALA A 163 13.32 1.21 5.34
N LEU A 164 12.92 -0.02 5.02
CA LEU A 164 11.99 -0.34 3.94
C LEU A 164 10.95 -1.34 4.41
N ALA A 165 9.68 -1.03 4.18
CA ALA A 165 8.57 -1.96 4.33
C ALA A 165 7.90 -2.21 2.98
N ILE A 166 7.70 -3.47 2.63
CA ILE A 166 6.98 -3.90 1.42
C ILE A 166 5.69 -4.59 1.84
N ILE A 167 4.57 -4.18 1.27
CA ILE A 167 3.26 -4.77 1.48
C ILE A 167 2.80 -5.40 0.16
N ASP A 168 2.70 -6.72 0.11
CA ASP A 168 2.35 -7.50 -1.08
C ASP A 168 1.15 -8.43 -0.81
N SER A 169 -0.07 -8.00 -1.15
CA SER A 169 -0.46 -6.74 -1.78
C SER A 169 -1.42 -5.93 -0.90
N ILE A 170 -1.54 -4.66 -1.20
CA ILE A 170 -2.50 -3.75 -0.54
C ILE A 170 -3.95 -4.22 -0.69
N GLN A 171 -4.24 -5.01 -1.72
CA GLN A 171 -5.58 -5.51 -2.03
C GLN A 171 -6.11 -6.50 -0.99
N THR A 172 -5.22 -7.20 -0.29
CA THR A 172 -5.60 -8.16 0.75
C THR A 172 -5.67 -7.54 2.15
N MET A 173 -5.18 -6.31 2.29
CA MET A 173 -5.17 -5.62 3.58
C MET A 173 -6.56 -5.15 3.99
N TRP A 174 -6.82 -5.15 5.29
CA TRP A 174 -8.08 -4.68 5.84
C TRP A 174 -7.91 -3.94 7.16
N LEU A 175 -8.85 -3.04 7.42
CA LEU A 175 -9.01 -2.28 8.66
C LEU A 175 -10.36 -2.63 9.29
N ASP A 176 -10.38 -2.91 10.56
CA ASP A 176 -11.59 -3.18 11.35
C ASP A 176 -12.52 -1.95 11.53
N THR A 177 -12.00 -0.77 11.25
CA THR A 177 -12.76 0.49 11.30
C THR A 177 -13.59 0.75 10.04
N VAL A 178 -13.43 -0.08 9.00
CA VAL A 178 -14.12 0.08 7.71
C VAL A 178 -15.12 -1.07 7.53
N GLU A 179 -16.42 -0.74 7.51
CA GLU A 179 -17.53 -1.70 7.41
C GLU A 179 -17.70 -2.26 5.98
N SER A 180 -16.64 -2.82 5.40
CA SER A 180 -16.71 -3.45 4.09
C SER A 180 -15.79 -4.67 4.03
N ALA A 181 -16.08 -5.60 3.12
CA ALA A 181 -15.30 -6.81 2.97
C ALA A 181 -13.84 -6.51 2.58
N PRO A 182 -12.87 -7.32 3.05
CA PRO A 182 -11.49 -7.27 2.55
C PRO A 182 -11.47 -7.34 1.01
N GLY A 183 -10.56 -6.57 0.38
CA GLY A 183 -10.46 -6.48 -1.08
C GLY A 183 -11.42 -5.49 -1.74
N SER A 184 -12.39 -4.93 -1.01
CA SER A 184 -13.23 -3.84 -1.53
C SER A 184 -12.42 -2.57 -1.75
N VAL A 185 -12.88 -1.71 -2.67
CA VAL A 185 -12.23 -0.42 -2.98
C VAL A 185 -12.09 0.46 -1.73
N SER A 186 -13.09 0.47 -0.85
CA SER A 186 -13.06 1.22 0.41
C SER A 186 -11.98 0.70 1.36
N GLN A 187 -11.82 -0.62 1.50
CA GLN A 187 -10.74 -1.21 2.30
C GLN A 187 -9.36 -0.87 1.72
N VAL A 188 -9.18 -1.04 0.41
CA VAL A 188 -7.90 -0.75 -0.26
C VAL A 188 -7.52 0.73 -0.10
N ARG A 189 -8.48 1.64 -0.30
CA ARG A 189 -8.26 3.09 -0.12
C ARG A 189 -7.91 3.45 1.33
N ALA A 190 -8.66 2.93 2.29
CA ALA A 190 -8.41 3.20 3.70
C ALA A 190 -7.05 2.64 4.15
N SER A 191 -6.72 1.41 3.76
CA SER A 191 -5.44 0.78 4.05
C SER A 191 -4.27 1.56 3.43
N ALA A 192 -4.40 1.97 2.18
CA ALA A 192 -3.38 2.78 1.51
C ALA A 192 -3.19 4.14 2.22
N GLN A 193 -4.29 4.80 2.61
CA GLN A 193 -4.25 6.08 3.32
C GLN A 193 -3.51 5.96 4.67
N GLU A 194 -3.77 4.90 5.44
CA GLU A 194 -3.09 4.67 6.71
C GLU A 194 -1.59 4.40 6.53
N LEU A 195 -1.21 3.58 5.54
CA LEU A 195 0.20 3.31 5.23
C LEU A 195 0.93 4.58 4.77
N VAL A 196 0.34 5.38 3.88
CA VAL A 196 0.91 6.66 3.43
C VAL A 196 1.05 7.62 4.61
N SER A 197 0.03 7.70 5.47
CA SER A 197 0.05 8.56 6.65
C SER A 197 1.12 8.10 7.65
N PHE A 198 1.31 6.78 7.80
CA PHE A 198 2.36 6.21 8.63
C PHE A 198 3.75 6.55 8.09
N ALA A 199 3.99 6.34 6.79
CA ALA A 199 5.27 6.64 6.16
C ALA A 199 5.67 8.13 6.31
N LYS A 200 4.73 9.06 6.09
CA LYS A 200 4.97 10.50 6.21
C LYS A 200 5.28 11.00 7.62
N ARG A 201 4.95 10.21 8.65
CA ARG A 201 5.27 10.56 10.04
C ARG A 201 6.64 10.07 10.50
N ARG A 202 7.36 9.35 9.65
CA ARG A 202 8.67 8.74 9.91
C ARG A 202 9.77 9.40 9.10
#